data_8758db058a6668bb5a45a39810fa68cc
#
_entry.id   8758db058a6668bb5a45a39810fa68cc
#
_cell.length_a   1.000
_cell.length_b   1.000
_cell.length_c   1.000
_cell.angle_alpha   90.00
_cell.angle_beta   90.00
_cell.angle_gamma   90.00
#
_symmetry.space_group_name_H-M   'P 1'
#
loop_
_entity.id
_entity.type
_entity.pdbx_description
1 polymer ?
#
loop_
_entity_poly.entity_id
_entity_poly.type
_entity_poly.pdbx_seq_one_letter_code
_entity_poly.pdbx_strand_id
1 'polypeptide(L)'
;MNTYNQIIKRIKDVTQSHRQIRNCYKGLVTDFLVNKTTLYPSAFLSDNGSGSISITDKSTSYSFRLYILDLVHLAGDTKLNEQDVFSDCMLIAIDLIAQLSSFIYIDWRFSSDNPTQFVVENENDFIAGVTVDFTIKVIFNRDKCAIPFTNTPIYIDQDTKYVNDMIYISNGGEGNVLNIPEIVGKKLLLLTRESMVQYEVSNNPNTTEFIFDGNTITLGLEVNTEAVPGERFLLLYRNY
;
A
#
# COMPACT_ATOMS: atom_id res chain seq x y z
N MET A 1 -2.88 9.92 4.96
CA MET A 1 -2.17 8.61 4.90
C MET A 1 -0.78 8.79 5.47
N ASN A 2 -0.40 8.00 6.47
CA ASN A 2 0.95 8.06 7.02
C ASN A 2 1.94 7.35 6.10
N THR A 3 3.03 8.02 5.75
CA THR A 3 4.14 7.42 5.01
C THR A 3 5.03 6.61 5.95
N TYR A 4 5.84 5.69 5.41
CA TYR A 4 6.81 4.92 6.17
C TYR A 4 7.72 5.81 7.04
N ASN A 5 8.22 6.91 6.48
CA ASN A 5 9.06 7.85 7.22
C ASN A 5 8.33 8.54 8.38
N GLN A 6 7.05 8.86 8.21
CA GLN A 6 6.24 9.43 9.29
C GLN A 6 5.99 8.44 10.43
N ILE A 7 5.79 7.16 10.08
CA ILE A 7 5.65 6.08 11.06
C ILE A 7 6.94 5.94 11.87
N ILE A 8 8.08 5.84 11.21
CA ILE A 8 9.40 5.75 11.88
C ILE A 8 9.63 6.96 12.79
N LYS A 9 9.35 8.16 12.28
CA LYS A 9 9.51 9.37 13.09
C LYS A 9 8.67 9.29 14.35
N ARG A 10 7.40 8.91 14.26
CA ARG A 10 6.50 8.76 15.42
C ARG A 10 7.01 7.70 16.41
N ILE A 11 7.46 6.53 15.92
CA ILE A 11 8.06 5.51 16.80
C ILE A 11 9.25 6.11 17.57
N LYS A 12 10.14 6.80 16.87
CA LYS A 12 11.31 7.45 17.50
C LYS A 12 10.90 8.50 18.51
N ASP A 13 9.96 9.40 18.17
CA ASP A 13 9.49 10.47 19.04
C ASP A 13 8.88 9.88 20.33
N VAL A 14 8.03 8.84 20.23
CA VAL A 14 7.47 8.15 21.39
C VAL A 14 8.56 7.49 22.22
N THR A 15 9.48 6.78 21.58
CA THR A 15 10.58 6.09 22.27
C THR A 15 11.48 7.09 23.03
N GLN A 16 11.84 8.20 22.37
CA GLN A 16 12.67 9.24 23.00
C GLN A 16 11.95 10.02 24.11
N SER A 17 10.62 10.03 24.11
CA SER A 17 9.84 10.68 25.17
C SER A 17 9.79 9.85 26.47
N HIS A 18 10.17 8.58 26.42
CA HIS A 18 10.23 7.74 27.60
C HIS A 18 11.36 8.17 28.54
N ARG A 19 11.06 8.40 29.82
CA ARG A 19 11.99 9.02 30.78
C ARG A 19 13.28 8.22 31.03
N GLN A 20 13.22 6.91 30.89
CA GLN A 20 14.37 6.03 31.14
C GLN A 20 15.23 5.86 29.89
N ILE A 21 14.72 6.11 28.69
CA ILE A 21 15.48 5.99 27.45
C ILE A 21 16.29 7.25 27.21
N ARG A 22 17.61 7.09 27.07
CA ARG A 22 18.51 8.20 26.81
C ARG A 22 18.65 8.52 25.33
N ASN A 23 18.64 7.49 24.49
CA ASN A 23 18.74 7.66 23.04
C ASN A 23 17.89 6.62 22.28
N CYS A 24 17.42 7.02 21.09
CA CYS A 24 16.77 6.11 20.15
C CYS A 24 17.47 6.21 18.79
N TYR A 25 18.07 5.12 18.36
CA TYR A 25 18.77 4.99 17.10
C TYR A 25 17.93 4.25 16.08
N LYS A 26 18.28 4.40 14.80
CA LYS A 26 17.73 3.63 13.69
C LYS A 26 18.86 3.28 12.72
N GLY A 27 18.85 2.07 12.20
CA GLY A 27 19.85 1.62 11.23
C GLY A 27 20.12 0.12 11.30
N LEU A 28 21.35 -0.28 11.08
CA LEU A 28 21.78 -1.67 11.24
C LEU A 28 22.20 -1.92 12.69
N VAL A 29 21.82 -3.07 13.22
CA VAL A 29 22.17 -3.47 14.60
C VAL A 29 23.68 -3.47 14.82
N THR A 30 24.45 -3.91 13.81
CA THR A 30 25.90 -3.91 13.84
C THR A 30 26.49 -2.51 14.06
N ASP A 31 25.94 -1.49 13.41
CA ASP A 31 26.41 -0.12 13.55
C ASP A 31 26.16 0.43 14.96
N PHE A 32 25.04 0.01 15.56
CA PHE A 32 24.69 0.37 16.92
C PHE A 32 25.65 -0.27 17.94
N LEU A 33 25.93 -1.57 17.80
CA LEU A 33 26.79 -2.32 18.73
C LEU A 33 28.25 -1.85 18.70
N VAL A 34 28.73 -1.33 17.56
CA VAL A 34 30.10 -0.79 17.42
C VAL A 34 30.22 0.64 17.95
N ASN A 35 29.12 1.35 18.16
CA ASN A 35 29.14 2.75 18.57
C ASN A 35 29.42 2.90 20.08
N LYS A 36 30.69 3.21 20.42
CA LYS A 36 31.15 3.40 21.81
C LYS A 36 30.59 4.65 22.52
N THR A 37 29.84 5.51 21.82
CA THR A 37 29.25 6.73 22.41
C THR A 37 27.79 6.54 22.80
N THR A 38 27.28 5.32 22.74
CA THR A 38 25.89 5.01 23.10
C THR A 38 25.65 5.25 24.59
N LEU A 39 24.61 6.02 24.90
CA LEU A 39 24.17 6.25 26.27
C LEU A 39 23.02 5.28 26.60
N TYR A 40 23.17 4.52 27.67
CA TYR A 40 22.20 3.53 28.14
C TYR A 40 21.31 4.07 29.29
N PRO A 41 20.09 3.56 29.47
CA PRO A 41 19.33 2.67 28.58
C PRO A 41 19.08 3.29 27.21
N SER A 42 19.22 2.50 26.15
CA SER A 42 18.99 2.98 24.80
C SER A 42 18.04 2.07 24.03
N ALA A 43 17.35 2.66 23.06
CA ALA A 43 16.51 1.93 22.14
C ALA A 43 17.08 1.96 20.73
N PHE A 44 16.86 0.89 19.99
CA PHE A 44 17.32 0.76 18.62
C PHE A 44 16.21 0.19 17.74
N LEU A 45 15.79 0.95 16.73
CA LEU A 45 14.83 0.49 15.74
C LEU A 45 15.57 -0.10 14.54
N SER A 46 15.40 -1.40 14.31
CA SER A 46 16.05 -2.09 13.20
C SER A 46 15.47 -1.65 11.85
N ASP A 47 16.37 -1.43 10.88
CA ASP A 47 16.01 -1.16 9.48
C ASP A 47 15.55 -2.40 8.71
N ASN A 48 15.65 -3.60 9.30
CA ASN A 48 15.21 -4.85 8.69
C ASN A 48 13.68 -5.00 8.63
N GLY A 49 12.98 -3.87 8.53
CA GLY A 49 11.54 -3.83 8.44
C GLY A 49 11.03 -4.52 7.16
N SER A 50 10.10 -5.42 7.30
CA SER A 50 9.32 -5.98 6.21
C SER A 50 7.98 -5.27 6.11
N GLY A 51 7.38 -5.27 4.93
CA GLY A 51 6.08 -4.69 4.71
C GLY A 51 5.23 -5.55 3.78
N SER A 52 3.92 -5.42 3.88
CA SER A 52 2.97 -6.04 2.98
C SER A 52 1.87 -5.07 2.57
N ILE A 53 1.35 -5.25 1.36
CA ILE A 53 0.24 -4.46 0.82
C ILE A 53 -0.95 -5.39 0.63
N SER A 54 -2.07 -5.09 1.30
CA SER A 54 -3.35 -5.77 1.09
C SER A 54 -4.26 -4.89 0.25
N ILE A 55 -4.56 -5.34 -0.96
CA ILE A 55 -5.49 -4.65 -1.86
C ILE A 55 -6.92 -4.79 -1.35
N THR A 56 -7.28 -5.97 -0.84
CA THR A 56 -8.62 -6.28 -0.30
C THR A 56 -8.96 -5.37 0.89
N ASP A 57 -8.03 -5.25 1.84
CA ASP A 57 -8.23 -4.43 3.03
C ASP A 57 -7.89 -2.96 2.81
N LYS A 58 -7.39 -2.61 1.62
CA LYS A 58 -6.85 -1.26 1.31
C LYS A 58 -5.89 -0.78 2.40
N SER A 59 -4.91 -1.62 2.73
CA SER A 59 -3.98 -1.35 3.83
C SER A 59 -2.55 -1.76 3.50
N THR A 60 -1.62 -1.08 4.15
CA THR A 60 -0.20 -1.43 4.15
C THR A 60 0.20 -1.77 5.57
N SER A 61 0.86 -2.91 5.75
CA SER A 61 1.43 -3.31 7.04
C SER A 61 2.93 -3.18 7.00
N TYR A 62 3.50 -2.68 8.09
CA TYR A 62 4.95 -2.54 8.29
C TYR A 62 5.33 -3.26 9.58
N SER A 63 6.29 -4.17 9.49
CA SER A 63 6.82 -4.91 10.64
C SER A 63 8.12 -4.27 11.10
N PHE A 64 8.27 -4.10 12.39
CA PHE A 64 9.40 -3.46 13.04
C PHE A 64 9.95 -4.37 14.13
N ARG A 65 11.25 -4.23 14.40
CA ARG A 65 11.91 -4.79 15.56
C ARG A 65 12.55 -3.67 16.37
N LEU A 66 12.16 -3.54 17.62
CA LEU A 66 12.71 -2.56 18.56
C LEU A 66 13.55 -3.29 19.61
N TYR A 67 14.78 -2.88 19.75
CA TYR A 67 15.69 -3.32 20.81
C TYR A 67 15.66 -2.28 21.92
N ILE A 68 15.60 -2.74 23.17
CA ILE A 68 15.74 -1.91 24.38
C ILE A 68 16.84 -2.54 25.18
N LEU A 69 17.94 -1.83 25.35
CA LEU A 69 19.20 -2.37 25.85
C LEU A 69 19.73 -1.49 26.97
N ASP A 70 20.33 -2.12 27.97
CA ASP A 70 21.03 -1.45 29.07
C ASP A 70 22.33 -2.17 29.44
N LEU A 71 23.17 -1.52 30.23
CA LEU A 71 24.45 -2.03 30.67
C LEU A 71 24.29 -3.06 31.78
N VAL A 72 25.05 -4.15 31.67
CA VAL A 72 25.20 -5.15 32.73
C VAL A 72 26.48 -4.91 33.51
N HIS A 73 26.38 -4.79 34.79
CA HIS A 73 27.52 -4.65 35.68
C HIS A 73 28.16 -6.01 35.95
N LEU A 74 29.47 -6.07 35.76
CA LEU A 74 30.27 -7.26 36.05
C LEU A 74 31.05 -7.09 37.34
N ALA A 75 31.10 -8.15 38.15
CA ALA A 75 32.08 -8.31 39.24
C ALA A 75 32.90 -9.55 38.94
N GLY A 76 34.06 -9.34 38.35
CA GLY A 76 34.83 -10.42 37.73
C GLY A 76 34.06 -11.02 36.55
N ASP A 77 33.85 -12.33 36.55
CA ASP A 77 33.09 -13.03 35.49
C ASP A 77 31.59 -13.15 35.82
N THR A 78 31.12 -12.55 36.90
CA THR A 78 29.73 -12.67 37.35
C THR A 78 28.91 -11.46 36.93
N LYS A 79 27.83 -11.69 36.22
CA LYS A 79 26.84 -10.66 35.84
C LYS A 79 25.91 -10.42 37.01
N LEU A 80 26.06 -9.25 37.68
CA LEU A 80 25.35 -9.00 38.94
C LEU A 80 23.90 -8.59 38.76
N ASN A 81 23.56 -7.90 37.68
CA ASN A 81 22.26 -7.25 37.50
C ASN A 81 21.56 -7.61 36.18
N GLU A 82 21.95 -8.68 35.51
CA GLU A 82 21.39 -9.05 34.22
C GLU A 82 19.87 -9.26 34.28
N GLN A 83 19.37 -9.90 35.34
CA GLN A 83 17.93 -10.13 35.52
C GLN A 83 17.16 -8.85 35.80
N ASP A 84 17.75 -7.92 36.54
CA ASP A 84 17.15 -6.60 36.79
C ASP A 84 17.07 -5.79 35.49
N VAL A 85 18.14 -5.83 34.70
CA VAL A 85 18.17 -5.20 33.34
C VAL A 85 17.09 -5.77 32.44
N PHE A 86 16.89 -7.09 32.41
CA PHE A 86 15.80 -7.70 31.64
C PHE A 86 14.43 -7.21 32.13
N SER A 87 14.22 -7.15 33.43
CA SER A 87 12.97 -6.71 34.04
C SER A 87 12.68 -5.25 33.69
N ASP A 88 13.66 -4.37 33.83
CA ASP A 88 13.54 -2.96 33.54
C ASP A 88 13.30 -2.70 32.04
N CYS A 89 14.06 -3.35 31.17
CA CYS A 89 13.87 -3.24 29.72
C CYS A 89 12.50 -3.79 29.29
N MET A 90 11.98 -4.84 29.94
CA MET A 90 10.64 -5.36 29.66
C MET A 90 9.55 -4.36 30.10
N LEU A 91 9.67 -3.69 31.24
CA LEU A 91 8.73 -2.65 31.65
C LEU A 91 8.73 -1.47 30.67
N ILE A 92 9.90 -1.02 30.25
CA ILE A 92 10.03 0.01 29.20
C ILE A 92 9.34 -0.45 27.91
N ALA A 93 9.53 -1.72 27.50
CA ALA A 93 8.89 -2.27 26.32
C ALA A 93 7.36 -2.22 26.42
N ILE A 94 6.80 -2.62 27.56
CA ILE A 94 5.36 -2.60 27.82
C ILE A 94 4.83 -1.16 27.73
N ASP A 95 5.51 -0.20 28.33
CA ASP A 95 5.12 1.21 28.32
C ASP A 95 5.12 1.77 26.87
N LEU A 96 6.15 1.47 26.09
CA LEU A 96 6.25 1.90 24.70
C LEU A 96 5.15 1.28 23.83
N ILE A 97 4.88 -0.02 23.96
CA ILE A 97 3.82 -0.69 23.22
C ILE A 97 2.44 -0.14 23.61
N ALA A 98 2.20 0.08 24.89
CA ALA A 98 0.96 0.70 25.39
C ALA A 98 0.78 2.11 24.80
N GLN A 99 1.83 2.93 24.77
CA GLN A 99 1.79 4.27 24.21
C GLN A 99 1.60 4.26 22.69
N LEU A 100 2.30 3.38 21.95
CA LEU A 100 2.18 3.25 20.50
C LEU A 100 0.81 2.70 20.06
N SER A 101 0.19 1.84 20.88
CA SER A 101 -1.14 1.27 20.63
C SER A 101 -2.28 2.19 21.08
N SER A 102 -1.99 3.29 21.79
CA SER A 102 -3.00 4.19 22.32
C SER A 102 -3.81 4.88 21.20
N PHE A 103 -5.10 5.23 21.51
CA PHE A 103 -6.04 5.87 20.58
C PHE A 103 -5.60 7.24 20.04
N ILE A 104 -4.50 7.79 20.51
CA ILE A 104 -3.93 9.06 20.00
C ILE A 104 -3.50 8.94 18.53
N TYR A 105 -3.20 7.72 18.06
CA TYR A 105 -2.78 7.43 16.70
C TYR A 105 -3.89 6.74 15.91
N ILE A 106 -5.01 7.43 15.72
CA ILE A 106 -6.22 6.93 15.02
C ILE A 106 -5.91 6.41 13.61
N ASP A 107 -4.81 6.86 13.02
CA ASP A 107 -4.46 6.58 11.63
C ASP A 107 -3.84 5.19 11.39
N TRP A 108 -3.53 4.43 12.45
CA TRP A 108 -2.94 3.11 12.33
C TRP A 108 -3.57 2.11 13.30
N ARG A 109 -3.42 0.84 12.97
CA ARG A 109 -3.76 -0.28 13.84
C ARG A 109 -2.48 -0.99 14.24
N PHE A 110 -2.35 -1.29 15.51
CA PHE A 110 -1.24 -2.02 16.07
C PHE A 110 -1.56 -3.53 16.10
N SER A 111 -0.54 -4.40 16.00
CA SER A 111 -0.73 -5.85 16.16
C SER A 111 -1.17 -6.18 17.58
N SER A 112 -2.01 -7.22 17.71
CA SER A 112 -2.45 -7.71 19.03
C SER A 112 -1.34 -8.45 19.77
N ASP A 113 -0.48 -9.14 19.01
CA ASP A 113 0.61 -9.94 19.55
C ASP A 113 1.94 -9.29 19.18
N ASN A 114 2.76 -9.04 20.20
CA ASN A 114 4.06 -8.40 20.06
C ASN A 114 5.11 -9.31 20.71
N PRO A 115 5.68 -10.28 19.96
CA PRO A 115 6.67 -11.22 20.46
C PRO A 115 7.89 -10.48 21.04
N THR A 116 8.35 -10.93 22.18
CA THR A 116 9.52 -10.40 22.86
C THR A 116 10.58 -11.48 23.02
N GLN A 117 11.86 -11.09 22.97
CA GLN A 117 13.00 -11.97 23.18
C GLN A 117 14.03 -11.28 24.06
N PHE A 118 14.64 -12.01 24.99
CA PHE A 118 15.78 -11.53 25.74
C PHE A 118 17.04 -11.59 24.89
N VAL A 119 17.84 -10.55 24.96
CA VAL A 119 19.08 -10.41 24.20
C VAL A 119 20.23 -10.10 25.15
N VAL A 120 21.35 -10.76 24.91
CA VAL A 120 22.61 -10.51 25.62
C VAL A 120 23.71 -10.37 24.56
N GLU A 121 24.46 -9.29 24.62
CA GLU A 121 25.61 -9.04 23.77
C GLU A 121 26.85 -8.81 24.60
N ASN A 122 27.96 -9.44 24.22
CA ASN A 122 29.20 -9.44 25.00
C ASN A 122 30.43 -8.95 24.22
N GLU A 123 30.25 -8.43 22.97
CA GLU A 123 31.41 -8.16 22.10
C GLU A 123 32.22 -6.93 22.52
N ASN A 124 31.59 -5.84 22.90
CA ASN A 124 32.30 -4.59 23.26
C ASN A 124 31.90 -4.07 24.64
N ASP A 125 30.60 -4.04 24.93
CA ASP A 125 30.03 -3.69 26.20
C ASP A 125 29.15 -4.84 26.65
N PHE A 126 29.16 -5.16 27.93
CA PHE A 126 28.22 -6.15 28.44
C PHE A 126 26.83 -5.50 28.55
N ILE A 127 26.02 -5.74 27.53
CA ILE A 127 24.67 -5.24 27.44
C ILE A 127 23.66 -6.37 27.43
N ALA A 128 22.53 -6.16 28.06
CA ALA A 128 21.38 -7.02 28.03
C ALA A 128 20.12 -6.22 27.77
N GLY A 129 19.06 -6.90 27.39
CA GLY A 129 17.78 -6.24 27.19
C GLY A 129 16.76 -7.10 26.48
N VAL A 130 15.84 -6.43 25.82
CA VAL A 130 14.68 -7.07 25.21
C VAL A 130 14.52 -6.58 23.77
N THR A 131 14.17 -7.48 22.88
CA THR A 131 13.62 -7.13 21.57
C THR A 131 12.12 -7.28 21.57
N VAL A 132 11.44 -6.38 20.86
CA VAL A 132 10.00 -6.44 20.64
C VAL A 132 9.71 -6.36 19.15
N ASP A 133 9.03 -7.36 18.62
CA ASP A 133 8.53 -7.37 17.26
C ASP A 133 7.08 -6.89 17.24
N PHE A 134 6.76 -5.94 16.37
CA PHE A 134 5.41 -5.43 16.22
C PHE A 134 5.09 -5.03 14.78
N THR A 135 3.80 -4.99 14.47
CA THR A 135 3.33 -4.62 13.13
C THR A 135 2.35 -3.45 13.23
N ILE A 136 2.56 -2.46 12.39
CA ILE A 136 1.66 -1.32 12.23
C ILE A 136 0.95 -1.44 10.89
N LYS A 137 -0.38 -1.50 10.93
CA LYS A 137 -1.25 -1.53 9.75
C LYS A 137 -1.84 -0.14 9.53
N VAL A 138 -1.59 0.43 8.35
CA VAL A 138 -2.08 1.74 7.91
C VAL A 138 -3.09 1.55 6.80
N ILE A 139 -4.28 2.13 6.97
CA ILE A 139 -5.31 2.12 5.93
C ILE A 139 -4.95 3.18 4.88
N PHE A 140 -4.99 2.83 3.61
CA PHE A 140 -4.85 3.78 2.53
C PHE A 140 -6.15 3.87 1.72
N ASN A 141 -6.59 5.09 1.48
CA ASN A 141 -7.63 5.37 0.51
C ASN A 141 -6.98 6.19 -0.61
N ARG A 142 -6.55 5.51 -1.67
CA ARG A 142 -6.03 6.20 -2.84
C ARG A 142 -7.15 6.38 -3.85
N ASP A 143 -7.38 7.61 -4.22
CA ASP A 143 -8.18 7.94 -5.38
C ASP A 143 -7.44 7.44 -6.63
N LYS A 144 -8.12 6.63 -7.43
CA LYS A 144 -7.57 6.10 -8.68
C LYS A 144 -7.17 7.22 -9.65
N CYS A 145 -7.89 8.34 -9.62
CA CYS A 145 -7.61 9.49 -10.45
C CYS A 145 -6.34 10.25 -10.04
N ALA A 146 -5.90 10.10 -8.79
CA ALA A 146 -4.68 10.73 -8.27
C ALA A 146 -3.42 9.87 -8.44
N ILE A 147 -3.55 8.69 -9.05
CA ILE A 147 -2.40 7.82 -9.32
C ILE A 147 -1.64 8.39 -10.53
N PRO A 148 -0.34 8.72 -10.43
CA PRO A 148 0.41 9.36 -11.50
C PRO A 148 0.86 8.36 -12.57
N PHE A 149 -0.10 7.69 -13.21
CA PHE A 149 0.17 6.92 -14.40
C PHE A 149 -0.07 7.80 -15.62
N THR A 150 0.91 7.93 -16.49
CA THR A 150 0.81 8.65 -17.77
C THR A 150 -0.07 7.91 -18.77
N ASN A 151 -0.15 6.58 -18.65
CA ASN A 151 -1.09 5.74 -19.40
C ASN A 151 -1.69 4.77 -18.40
N THR A 152 -3.01 4.77 -18.26
CA THR A 152 -3.69 3.70 -17.51
C THR A 152 -3.46 2.41 -18.29
N PRO A 153 -2.64 1.46 -17.80
CA PRO A 153 -2.58 0.18 -18.48
C PRO A 153 -3.97 -0.43 -18.38
N ILE A 154 -4.66 -0.53 -19.52
CA ILE A 154 -5.87 -1.32 -19.62
C ILE A 154 -5.40 -2.75 -19.42
N TYR A 155 -5.56 -3.30 -18.21
CA TYR A 155 -5.34 -4.71 -17.96
C TYR A 155 -6.41 -5.49 -18.69
N ILE A 156 -6.08 -5.88 -19.89
CA ILE A 156 -6.82 -6.88 -20.63
C ILE A 156 -6.21 -8.21 -20.23
N ASP A 157 -7.07 -9.12 -19.81
CA ASP A 157 -6.74 -10.48 -19.40
C ASP A 157 -5.64 -11.08 -20.31
N GLN A 158 -4.65 -11.74 -19.74
CA GLN A 158 -3.44 -12.21 -20.45
C GLN A 158 -3.71 -13.14 -21.64
N ASP A 159 -4.94 -13.62 -21.81
CA ASP A 159 -5.37 -14.39 -22.97
C ASP A 159 -5.72 -13.55 -24.21
N THR A 160 -5.75 -12.21 -24.12
CA THR A 160 -6.06 -11.34 -25.26
C THR A 160 -4.79 -10.74 -25.85
N LYS A 161 -4.08 -11.53 -26.59
CA LYS A 161 -2.76 -11.22 -27.17
C LYS A 161 -2.71 -10.01 -28.11
N TYR A 162 -3.84 -9.45 -28.53
CA TYR A 162 -3.93 -8.31 -29.44
C TYR A 162 -5.26 -7.56 -29.26
N VAL A 163 -5.39 -6.70 -28.23
CA VAL A 163 -6.50 -5.75 -28.16
C VAL A 163 -6.02 -4.41 -28.66
N ASN A 164 -6.75 -3.87 -29.60
CA ASN A 164 -6.55 -2.52 -30.12
C ASN A 164 -7.64 -1.62 -29.58
N ASP A 165 -7.33 -0.36 -29.40
CA ASP A 165 -8.27 0.71 -29.06
C ASP A 165 -8.39 1.69 -30.22
N MET A 166 -9.56 2.29 -30.33
CA MET A 166 -9.83 3.37 -31.28
C MET A 166 -10.81 4.32 -30.65
N ILE A 167 -10.58 5.61 -30.85
CA ILE A 167 -11.56 6.67 -30.53
C ILE A 167 -12.21 7.11 -31.84
N TYR A 168 -13.52 6.88 -31.95
CA TYR A 168 -14.34 7.44 -33.02
C TYR A 168 -15.03 8.72 -32.54
N ILE A 169 -14.97 9.74 -33.36
CA ILE A 169 -15.63 11.03 -33.07
C ILE A 169 -16.75 11.23 -34.10
N SER A 170 -17.99 11.34 -33.61
CA SER A 170 -19.16 11.51 -34.45
C SER A 170 -19.14 12.86 -35.19
N ASN A 171 -19.53 12.82 -36.44
CA ASN A 171 -19.76 14.03 -37.27
C ASN A 171 -21.16 14.65 -37.05
N GLY A 172 -22.04 13.95 -36.35
CA GLY A 172 -23.41 14.37 -36.04
C GLY A 172 -24.40 14.24 -37.21
N GLY A 173 -24.03 13.49 -38.23
CA GLY A 173 -24.90 13.18 -39.37
C GLY A 173 -25.25 11.70 -39.49
N GLU A 174 -24.74 10.88 -38.58
CA GLU A 174 -24.87 9.42 -38.65
C GLU A 174 -26.20 8.92 -38.06
N GLY A 175 -26.94 9.77 -37.34
CA GLY A 175 -28.13 9.36 -36.59
C GLY A 175 -27.76 8.39 -35.47
N ASN A 176 -28.42 7.25 -35.41
CA ASN A 176 -28.13 6.18 -34.47
C ASN A 176 -27.26 5.06 -35.01
N VAL A 177 -26.75 5.20 -36.25
CA VAL A 177 -25.96 4.16 -36.94
C VAL A 177 -24.56 4.69 -37.25
N LEU A 178 -23.57 4.19 -36.54
CA LEU A 178 -22.16 4.51 -36.76
C LEU A 178 -21.55 3.49 -37.71
N ASN A 179 -20.99 3.98 -38.83
CA ASN A 179 -20.27 3.13 -39.78
C ASN A 179 -18.76 3.35 -39.60
N ILE A 180 -18.05 2.33 -39.12
CA ILE A 180 -16.64 2.39 -38.75
C ILE A 180 -15.85 1.34 -39.55
N PRO A 181 -15.35 1.71 -40.73
CA PRO A 181 -14.67 0.78 -41.64
C PRO A 181 -13.45 0.09 -41.04
N GLU A 182 -12.81 0.74 -40.05
CA GLU A 182 -11.57 0.26 -39.44
C GLU A 182 -11.77 -0.99 -38.57
N ILE A 183 -13.01 -1.34 -38.22
CA ILE A 183 -13.32 -2.51 -37.38
C ILE A 183 -13.87 -3.69 -38.18
N VAL A 184 -13.88 -3.60 -39.52
CA VAL A 184 -14.32 -4.73 -40.40
C VAL A 184 -13.50 -5.97 -40.10
N GLY A 185 -14.18 -7.11 -39.93
CA GLY A 185 -13.54 -8.40 -39.62
C GLY A 185 -12.88 -8.48 -38.23
N LYS A 186 -13.22 -7.59 -37.32
CA LYS A 186 -12.74 -7.60 -35.95
C LYS A 186 -13.86 -7.95 -34.99
N LYS A 187 -13.49 -8.46 -33.81
CA LYS A 187 -14.46 -8.67 -32.73
C LYS A 187 -14.45 -7.47 -31.80
N LEU A 188 -15.57 -6.75 -31.70
CA LEU A 188 -15.76 -5.71 -30.72
C LEU A 188 -15.86 -6.31 -29.33
N LEU A 189 -15.10 -5.78 -28.37
CA LEU A 189 -15.04 -6.25 -26.98
C LEU A 189 -15.72 -5.29 -26.02
N LEU A 190 -15.64 -3.99 -26.30
CA LEU A 190 -16.21 -2.94 -25.49
C LEU A 190 -16.52 -1.74 -26.37
N LEU A 191 -17.67 -1.13 -26.13
CA LEU A 191 -18.02 0.20 -26.62
C LEU A 191 -18.32 1.10 -25.40
N THR A 192 -17.77 2.31 -25.38
CA THR A 192 -18.21 3.35 -24.45
C THR A 192 -18.64 4.57 -25.22
N ARG A 193 -19.68 5.25 -24.74
CA ARG A 193 -20.19 6.52 -25.23
C ARG A 193 -20.01 7.55 -24.13
N GLU A 194 -19.21 8.60 -24.35
CA GLU A 194 -18.90 9.62 -23.34
C GLU A 194 -18.53 9.00 -21.97
N SER A 195 -17.69 7.95 -21.97
CA SER A 195 -17.26 7.18 -20.81
C SER A 195 -18.30 6.26 -20.17
N MET A 196 -19.50 6.17 -20.69
CA MET A 196 -20.51 5.20 -20.27
C MET A 196 -20.39 3.92 -21.09
N VAL A 197 -20.30 2.76 -20.40
CA VAL A 197 -20.25 1.46 -21.04
C VAL A 197 -21.60 1.16 -21.73
N GLN A 198 -21.53 0.74 -22.99
CA GLN A 198 -22.67 0.25 -23.76
C GLN A 198 -22.64 -1.28 -23.80
N TYR A 199 -23.81 -1.91 -23.83
CA TYR A 199 -23.97 -3.36 -23.81
C TYR A 199 -24.43 -3.87 -25.18
N GLU A 200 -23.72 -4.87 -25.73
CA GLU A 200 -24.10 -5.49 -26.99
C GLU A 200 -25.34 -6.37 -26.80
N VAL A 201 -26.33 -6.19 -27.67
CA VAL A 201 -27.55 -6.99 -27.74
C VAL A 201 -27.80 -7.45 -29.17
N SER A 202 -28.60 -8.49 -29.35
CA SER A 202 -28.88 -9.05 -30.66
C SER A 202 -30.02 -8.36 -31.42
N ASN A 203 -30.95 -7.69 -30.69
CA ASN A 203 -32.12 -7.03 -31.28
C ASN A 203 -32.59 -5.86 -30.40
N ASN A 204 -33.14 -4.82 -31.03
CA ASN A 204 -33.85 -3.71 -30.39
C ASN A 204 -33.11 -3.09 -29.20
N PRO A 205 -31.95 -2.46 -29.43
CA PRO A 205 -31.15 -1.88 -28.37
C PRO A 205 -31.88 -0.70 -27.70
N ASN A 206 -31.77 -0.61 -26.37
CA ASN A 206 -32.22 0.55 -25.59
C ASN A 206 -31.08 1.58 -25.44
N THR A 207 -31.27 2.63 -24.69
CA THR A 207 -30.37 3.78 -24.54
C THR A 207 -28.91 3.44 -24.17
N THR A 208 -28.70 2.32 -23.48
CA THR A 208 -27.37 1.86 -23.02
C THR A 208 -26.90 0.61 -23.76
N GLU A 209 -27.56 0.28 -24.86
CA GLU A 209 -27.30 -0.94 -25.63
C GLU A 209 -26.97 -0.61 -27.08
N PHE A 210 -26.33 -1.52 -27.77
CA PHE A 210 -26.02 -1.42 -29.18
C PHE A 210 -26.07 -2.78 -29.87
N ILE A 211 -26.23 -2.76 -31.20
CA ILE A 211 -26.03 -3.93 -32.05
C ILE A 211 -24.77 -3.70 -32.85
N PHE A 212 -23.91 -4.70 -32.89
CA PHE A 212 -22.70 -4.70 -33.73
C PHE A 212 -22.84 -5.68 -34.89
N ASP A 213 -22.77 -5.20 -36.11
CA ASP A 213 -22.81 -6.00 -37.31
C ASP A 213 -21.66 -5.62 -38.27
N GLY A 214 -20.57 -6.37 -38.20
CA GLY A 214 -19.39 -6.23 -39.05
C GLY A 214 -18.61 -4.93 -38.85
N ASN A 215 -19.07 -3.84 -39.41
CA ASN A 215 -18.48 -2.50 -39.26
C ASN A 215 -19.48 -1.43 -38.80
N THR A 216 -20.71 -1.88 -38.54
CA THR A 216 -21.82 -0.99 -38.20
C THR A 216 -22.21 -1.18 -36.74
N ILE A 217 -22.30 -0.06 -36.04
CA ILE A 217 -22.80 -0.04 -34.66
C ILE A 217 -24.13 0.71 -34.65
N THR A 218 -25.21 0.01 -34.32
CA THR A 218 -26.53 0.61 -34.17
C THR A 218 -26.80 0.89 -32.70
N LEU A 219 -26.88 2.18 -32.34
CA LEU A 219 -27.21 2.64 -31.00
C LEU A 219 -28.70 2.51 -30.70
N GLY A 220 -29.08 2.39 -29.46
CA GLY A 220 -30.48 2.23 -29.06
C GLY A 220 -31.37 3.43 -29.38
N LEU A 221 -32.64 3.15 -29.64
CA LEU A 221 -33.63 4.07 -30.22
C LEU A 221 -34.51 4.80 -29.18
N GLU A 222 -33.96 5.32 -28.10
CA GLU A 222 -34.74 6.27 -27.28
C GLU A 222 -34.48 7.72 -27.70
N VAL A 223 -35.43 8.60 -27.38
CA VAL A 223 -35.38 10.03 -27.75
C VAL A 223 -34.06 10.65 -27.27
N ASN A 224 -33.26 11.14 -28.22
CA ASN A 224 -31.89 11.70 -28.04
C ASN A 224 -30.74 10.68 -28.04
N THR A 225 -30.89 9.51 -28.64
CA THR A 225 -29.81 8.53 -28.78
C THR A 225 -28.96 8.72 -30.03
N GLU A 226 -29.35 9.63 -30.91
CA GLU A 226 -28.54 10.00 -32.07
C GLU A 226 -27.17 10.54 -31.66
N ALA A 227 -26.14 10.12 -32.37
CA ALA A 227 -24.79 10.61 -32.12
C ALA A 227 -24.71 12.11 -32.48
N VAL A 228 -24.25 12.92 -31.54
CA VAL A 228 -24.11 14.38 -31.75
C VAL A 228 -22.69 14.70 -32.25
N PRO A 229 -22.54 15.89 -32.97
CA PRO A 229 -21.22 16.29 -33.41
C PRO A 229 -20.22 16.41 -32.28
N GLY A 230 -19.06 15.76 -32.43
CA GLY A 230 -17.99 15.80 -31.41
C GLY A 230 -18.12 14.75 -30.30
N GLU A 231 -19.19 13.96 -30.30
CA GLU A 231 -19.37 12.90 -29.32
C GLU A 231 -18.31 11.82 -29.51
N ARG A 232 -17.77 11.30 -28.40
CA ARG A 232 -16.66 10.36 -28.41
C ARG A 232 -17.14 8.95 -28.09
N PHE A 233 -16.72 8.00 -28.94
CA PHE A 233 -16.90 6.56 -28.74
C PHE A 233 -15.53 5.90 -28.61
N LEU A 234 -15.28 5.23 -27.52
CA LEU A 234 -14.09 4.37 -27.37
C LEU A 234 -14.48 2.94 -27.71
N LEU A 235 -13.77 2.37 -28.65
CA LEU A 235 -13.95 0.99 -29.10
C LEU A 235 -12.73 0.17 -28.71
N LEU A 236 -12.95 -0.94 -28.04
CA LEU A 236 -11.92 -1.96 -27.84
C LEU A 236 -12.27 -3.17 -28.70
N TYR A 237 -11.35 -3.61 -29.52
CA TYR A 237 -11.57 -4.72 -30.45
C TYR A 237 -10.33 -5.60 -30.56
N ARG A 238 -10.51 -6.84 -31.03
CA ARG A 238 -9.41 -7.74 -31.36
C ARG A 238 -9.53 -8.26 -32.80
N ASN A 239 -8.39 -8.54 -33.39
CA ASN A 239 -8.34 -9.28 -34.64
C ASN A 239 -8.75 -10.74 -34.37
N TYR A 240 -9.48 -11.35 -35.32
CA TYR A 240 -9.76 -12.77 -35.27
C TYR A 240 -8.49 -13.60 -35.47
#